data_f949d337e43da6516e1a7a2fe0c17723
#
_entry.id   f949d337e43da6516e1a7a2fe0c17723
#
_cell.length_a   1.000
_cell.length_b   1.000
_cell.length_c   1.000
_cell.angle_alpha   90.00
_cell.angle_beta   90.00
_cell.angle_gamma   90.00
#
_symmetry.space_group_name_H-M   'P 1'
#
loop_
_entity.id
_entity.type
_entity.pdbx_description
1 polymer ?
#
loop_
_entity_poly.entity_id
_entity_poly.type
_entity_poly.pdbx_seq_one_letter_code
_entity_poly.pdbx_strand_id
1 'polypeptide(L)'
;MASDVLTTDVKLSRCNNQPWGFRLSGGVDFAFPLTVVRVTIEGLAHTAGLQAGDVIVRLNGEPISQLTHAQVHNKLVSAGDDIVLSVVRSHEIARRQRGQ
;
A
#
# COMPACT_ATOMS: atom_id res chain seq x y z
N MET A 1 5.91 -13.88 19.32
CA MET A 1 5.11 -13.65 19.05
C MET A 1 4.98 -12.91 17.89
N ALA A 2 4.14 -13.14 17.31
CA ALA A 2 3.95 -12.61 16.07
C ALA A 2 3.87 -11.17 16.04
N SER A 3 4.09 -10.63 17.10
CA SER A 3 3.97 -9.24 17.19
C SER A 3 4.97 -8.47 16.41
N ASP A 4 5.78 -9.14 15.67
CA ASP A 4 6.74 -8.44 14.88
C ASP A 4 6.16 -7.72 13.70
N VAL A 5 4.94 -8.04 13.34
CA VAL A 5 4.32 -7.43 12.18
C VAL A 5 3.64 -6.15 12.62
N LEU A 6 4.06 -5.03 12.08
CA LEU A 6 3.46 -3.75 12.40
C LEU A 6 2.68 -3.24 11.22
N THR A 7 1.45 -2.84 11.49
CA THR A 7 0.60 -2.25 10.48
C THR A 7 0.61 -0.74 10.66
N THR A 8 0.84 -0.03 9.59
CA THR A 8 0.87 1.43 9.62
C THR A 8 -0.23 1.95 8.71
N ASP A 9 -0.96 2.94 9.18
CA ASP A 9 -2.00 3.56 8.36
C ASP A 9 -1.40 4.77 7.66
N VAL A 10 -1.56 4.81 6.35
CA VAL A 10 -1.09 5.92 5.54
C VAL A 10 -2.31 6.62 4.98
N LYS A 11 -2.48 7.88 5.32
CA LYS A 11 -3.63 8.65 4.87
C LYS A 11 -3.26 9.46 3.66
N LEU A 12 -4.09 9.37 2.63
CA LEU A 12 -3.87 10.08 1.38
C LEU A 12 -5.09 10.90 1.05
N SER A 13 -4.88 12.15 0.73
CA SER A 13 -5.96 13.03 0.29
C SER A 13 -5.52 13.73 -0.97
N ARG A 14 -6.41 13.85 -1.92
CA ARG A 14 -6.08 14.52 -3.19
C ARG A 14 -7.15 15.53 -3.54
N CYS A 15 -6.81 16.43 -4.45
CA CYS A 15 -7.75 17.40 -4.98
C CYS A 15 -7.68 17.34 -6.49
N ASN A 16 -8.79 17.64 -7.15
CA ASN A 16 -8.79 17.78 -8.62
C ASN A 16 -8.28 16.56 -9.36
N ASN A 17 -8.60 15.39 -8.85
CA ASN A 17 -8.24 14.14 -9.52
C ASN A 17 -6.75 13.96 -9.73
N GLN A 18 -5.94 14.50 -8.83
CA GLN A 18 -4.51 14.27 -8.91
C GLN A 18 -4.20 12.79 -8.82
N PRO A 19 -3.17 12.32 -9.50
CA PRO A 19 -2.78 10.92 -9.33
C PRO A 19 -2.28 10.69 -7.90
N TRP A 20 -2.53 9.48 -7.39
CA TRP A 20 -2.07 9.15 -6.05
C TRP A 20 -0.55 9.06 -5.97
N GLY A 21 0.10 8.74 -7.07
CA GLY A 21 1.56 8.71 -7.09
C GLY A 21 2.17 7.42 -6.62
N PHE A 22 1.49 6.30 -6.81
CA PHE A 22 2.09 5.01 -6.50
C PHE A 22 1.60 3.96 -7.49
N ARG A 23 2.33 2.86 -7.54
CA ARG A 23 1.99 1.75 -8.39
C ARG A 23 1.91 0.50 -7.56
N LEU A 24 0.92 -0.34 -7.81
CA LEU A 24 0.70 -1.58 -7.09
C LEU A 24 0.93 -2.77 -7.98
N SER A 25 1.30 -3.88 -7.37
CA SER A 25 1.36 -5.16 -8.05
C SER A 25 0.94 -6.23 -7.07
N GLY A 26 0.47 -7.36 -7.56
CA GLY A 26 0.07 -8.45 -6.69
C GLY A 26 -1.43 -8.46 -6.46
N GLY A 27 -1.85 -9.31 -5.57
CA GLY A 27 -3.25 -9.54 -5.27
C GLY A 27 -3.51 -11.01 -5.15
N VAL A 28 -4.75 -11.40 -4.86
CA VAL A 28 -5.07 -12.80 -4.64
C VAL A 28 -4.86 -13.62 -5.91
N ASP A 29 -4.95 -13.01 -7.07
CA ASP A 29 -4.73 -13.69 -8.35
C ASP A 29 -3.27 -13.70 -8.79
N PHE A 30 -2.36 -13.22 -7.93
CA PHE A 30 -0.94 -13.23 -8.21
C PHE A 30 -0.24 -14.15 -7.20
N ALA A 31 1.01 -14.43 -7.43
CA ALA A 31 1.77 -15.27 -6.52
C ALA A 31 2.19 -14.57 -5.24
N PHE A 32 1.94 -13.28 -5.13
CA PHE A 32 2.34 -12.51 -3.96
C PHE A 32 1.26 -11.49 -3.62
N PRO A 33 1.25 -10.98 -2.39
CA PRO A 33 0.20 -10.08 -1.95
C PRO A 33 0.31 -8.71 -2.60
N LEU A 34 -0.74 -7.93 -2.49
CA LEU A 34 -0.78 -6.60 -3.07
C LEU A 34 0.31 -5.73 -2.44
N THR A 35 1.21 -5.27 -3.24
CA THR A 35 2.42 -4.59 -2.78
C THR A 35 2.62 -3.30 -3.55
N VAL A 36 3.10 -2.27 -2.85
CA VAL A 36 3.48 -1.03 -3.50
C VAL A 36 4.84 -1.26 -4.14
N VAL A 37 4.91 -1.18 -5.46
CA VAL A 37 6.16 -1.45 -6.16
C VAL A 37 6.87 -0.17 -6.57
N ARG A 38 6.17 0.95 -6.55
CA ARG A 38 6.78 2.21 -6.94
C ARG A 38 6.05 3.37 -6.31
N VAL A 39 6.78 4.37 -5.88
CA VAL A 39 6.20 5.60 -5.34
C VAL A 39 6.85 6.76 -6.07
N THR A 40 6.03 7.64 -6.63
CA THR A 40 6.54 8.79 -7.37
C THR A 40 7.13 9.80 -6.37
N ILE A 41 8.35 10.19 -6.60
CA ILE A 41 9.02 11.14 -5.72
C ILE A 41 8.26 12.45 -5.73
N GLU A 42 7.97 12.96 -4.54
CA GLU A 42 7.22 14.18 -4.33
C GLU A 42 5.74 14.09 -4.70
N GLY A 43 5.28 12.89 -5.02
CA GLY A 43 3.84 12.70 -5.23
C GLY A 43 3.10 12.62 -3.92
N LEU A 44 1.78 12.47 -4.00
CA LEU A 44 0.96 12.42 -2.80
C LEU A 44 1.32 11.26 -1.88
N ALA A 45 1.53 10.10 -2.46
CA ALA A 45 1.87 8.93 -1.66
C ALA A 45 3.22 9.09 -0.98
N HIS A 46 4.18 9.63 -1.69
CA HIS A 46 5.51 9.85 -1.14
C HIS A 46 5.43 10.82 0.04
N THR A 47 4.71 11.89 -0.13
CA THR A 47 4.56 12.90 0.92
C THR A 47 3.83 12.32 2.13
N ALA A 48 2.92 11.40 1.92
CA ALA A 48 2.18 10.78 3.01
C ALA A 48 2.97 9.68 3.73
N GLY A 49 4.12 9.30 3.19
CA GLY A 49 4.95 8.31 3.85
C GLY A 49 4.86 6.90 3.31
N LEU A 50 4.15 6.70 2.20
CA LEU A 50 4.09 5.38 1.59
C LEU A 50 5.42 5.05 0.95
N GLN A 51 5.85 3.82 1.04
CA GLN A 51 7.14 3.39 0.51
C GLN A 51 7.01 2.18 -0.37
N ALA A 52 7.88 2.09 -1.36
CA ALA A 52 7.94 0.89 -2.19
C ALA A 52 8.31 -0.30 -1.29
N GLY A 53 7.64 -1.40 -1.48
CA GLY A 53 7.81 -2.58 -0.63
C GLY A 53 6.73 -2.73 0.42
N ASP A 54 5.91 -1.71 0.63
CA ASP A 54 4.82 -1.81 1.58
C ASP A 54 3.75 -2.77 1.04
N VAL A 55 3.28 -3.68 1.89
CA VAL A 55 2.22 -4.60 1.52
C VAL A 55 0.91 -4.05 2.06
N ILE A 56 -0.05 -3.84 1.19
CA ILE A 56 -1.32 -3.24 1.57
C ILE A 56 -2.27 -4.32 2.03
N VAL A 57 -2.76 -4.20 3.25
CA VAL A 57 -3.65 -5.19 3.83
C VAL A 57 -5.07 -4.69 4.02
N ARG A 58 -5.27 -3.37 4.07
CA ARG A 58 -6.61 -2.80 4.19
C ARG A 58 -6.71 -1.51 3.41
N LEU A 59 -7.91 -1.23 2.93
CA LEU A 59 -8.21 0.04 2.29
C LEU A 59 -9.42 0.60 2.99
N ASN A 60 -9.29 1.77 3.61
CA ASN A 60 -10.35 2.41 4.37
C ASN A 60 -10.94 1.46 5.42
N GLY A 61 -10.08 0.70 6.06
CA GLY A 61 -10.50 -0.24 7.10
C GLY A 61 -11.01 -1.57 6.61
N GLU A 62 -11.16 -1.74 5.30
CA GLU A 62 -11.64 -3.00 4.76
C GLU A 62 -10.49 -3.89 4.36
N PRO A 63 -10.51 -5.16 4.78
CA PRO A 63 -9.46 -6.08 4.35
C PRO A 63 -9.52 -6.28 2.85
N ILE A 64 -8.37 -6.25 2.20
CA ILE A 64 -8.32 -6.43 0.76
C ILE A 64 -7.44 -7.61 0.36
N SER A 65 -7.02 -8.42 1.32
CA SER A 65 -6.12 -9.52 1.02
C SER A 65 -6.74 -10.60 0.15
N GLN A 66 -8.07 -10.64 0.08
CA GLN A 66 -8.75 -11.64 -0.74
C GLN A 66 -9.18 -11.09 -2.10
N LEU A 67 -8.83 -9.87 -2.41
CA LEU A 67 -9.27 -9.25 -3.65
C LEU A 67 -8.23 -9.41 -4.74
N THR A 68 -8.70 -9.47 -5.98
CA THR A 68 -7.79 -9.47 -7.11
C THR A 68 -7.24 -8.07 -7.31
N HIS A 69 -6.19 -7.99 -8.11
CA HIS A 69 -5.59 -6.71 -8.44
C HIS A 69 -6.63 -5.75 -9.04
N ALA A 70 -7.44 -6.24 -9.95
CA ALA A 70 -8.46 -5.41 -10.60
C ALA A 70 -9.51 -4.93 -9.60
N GLN A 71 -9.89 -5.79 -8.67
CA GLN A 71 -10.87 -5.39 -7.66
C GLN A 71 -10.34 -4.30 -6.76
N VAL A 72 -9.08 -4.37 -6.39
CA VAL A 72 -8.47 -3.32 -5.59
C VAL A 72 -8.39 -2.03 -6.37
N HIS A 73 -8.03 -2.11 -7.65
CA HIS A 73 -7.97 -0.93 -8.49
C HIS A 73 -9.35 -0.25 -8.54
N ASN A 74 -10.40 -1.04 -8.69
CA ASN A 74 -11.74 -0.48 -8.72
C ASN A 74 -12.13 0.15 -7.39
N LYS A 75 -11.70 -0.43 -6.29
CA LYS A 75 -11.98 0.15 -5.00
C LYS A 75 -11.27 1.49 -4.83
N LEU A 76 -10.05 1.59 -5.33
CA LEU A 76 -9.33 2.84 -5.26
C LEU A 76 -10.00 3.92 -6.09
N VAL A 77 -10.46 3.56 -7.28
CA VAL A 77 -11.15 4.51 -8.13
C VAL A 77 -12.44 5.00 -7.47
N SER A 78 -13.13 4.11 -6.78
CA SER A 78 -14.41 4.44 -6.16
C SER A 78 -14.28 5.10 -4.82
N ALA A 79 -13.10 5.12 -4.24
CA ALA A 79 -12.93 5.58 -2.87
C ALA A 79 -13.00 7.09 -2.70
N GLY A 80 -12.97 7.83 -3.79
CA GLY A 80 -13.03 9.28 -3.69
C GLY A 80 -11.66 9.89 -3.47
N ASP A 81 -11.65 11.03 -2.82
CA ASP A 81 -10.42 11.81 -2.70
C ASP A 81 -9.66 11.57 -1.41
N ASP A 82 -10.22 10.82 -0.50
CA ASP A 82 -9.55 10.51 0.76
C ASP A 82 -9.51 9.01 0.96
N ILE A 83 -8.32 8.47 1.13
CA ILE A 83 -8.18 7.05 1.39
C ILE A 83 -7.20 6.83 2.53
N VAL A 84 -7.36 5.71 3.22
CA VAL A 84 -6.43 5.28 4.25
C VAL A 84 -5.97 3.88 3.86
N LEU A 85 -4.68 3.73 3.68
CA LEU A 85 -4.10 2.44 3.35
C LEU A 85 -3.42 1.90 4.60
N SER A 86 -3.79 0.69 5.00
CA SER A 86 -3.09 0.02 6.10
C SER A 86 -2.07 -0.90 5.48
N VAL A 87 -0.82 -0.69 5.78
CA VAL A 87 0.27 -1.40 5.14
C VAL A 87 1.16 -2.09 6.17
N VAL A 88 1.78 -3.16 5.75
CA VAL A 88 2.79 -3.85 6.54
C VAL A 88 4.12 -3.56 5.90
N ARG A 89 5.02 -3.00 6.66
CA ARG A 89 6.34 -2.66 6.15
C ARG A 89 7.30 -3.79 6.37
N SER A 90 7.97 -4.16 5.31
CA SER A 90 8.92 -5.25 5.40
C SER A 90 10.35 -4.75 5.46
N HIS A 91 10.56 -3.44 5.55
CA HIS A 91 11.92 -2.96 5.53
C HIS A 91 12.73 -3.45 6.73
N GLU A 92 12.06 -3.76 7.82
CA GLU A 92 12.76 -4.31 8.96
C GLU A 92 13.40 -5.64 8.60
N ILE A 93 12.66 -6.48 7.89
CA ILE A 93 13.18 -7.76 7.49
C ILE A 93 14.29 -7.58 6.48
N ALA A 94 14.08 -6.70 5.51
CA ALA A 94 15.09 -6.45 4.51
C ALA A 94 16.37 -5.89 5.12
N ARG A 95 16.20 -5.00 6.08
CA ARG A 95 17.35 -4.43 6.73
C ARG A 95 18.12 -5.46 7.51
N ARG A 96 17.39 -6.38 8.15
CA ARG A 96 18.04 -7.41 8.89
C ARG A 96 18.83 -8.32 7.97
N GLN A 97 18.30 -8.63 6.82
CA GLN A 97 18.98 -9.47 5.88
C GLN A 97 20.20 -8.81 5.34
N ARG A 98 20.15 -7.51 5.17
CA ARG A 98 21.28 -6.86 4.66
C ARG A 98 22.31 -6.63 5.68
N GLY A 99 21.93 -6.63 6.91
CA GLY A 99 22.85 -6.37 7.98
C GLY A 99 23.87 -7.41 8.18
N GLN A 100 23.75 -8.51 7.52
CA GLN A 100 24.70 -9.50 7.76
C GLN A 100 25.73 -9.55 6.80
#